data_c541d00443551c0b715e7a74aa5c8442
#
_entry.id   c541d00443551c0b715e7a74aa5c8442
#
_cell.length_a   1.000
_cell.length_b   1.000
_cell.length_c   1.000
_cell.angle_alpha   90.00
_cell.angle_beta   90.00
_cell.angle_gamma   90.00
#
_symmetry.space_group_name_H-M   'P 1'
#
loop_
_entity.id
_entity.type
_entity.pdbx_description
1 polymer ?
#
loop_
_entity_poly.entity_id
_entity_poly.type
_entity_poly.pdbx_seq_one_letter_code
_entity_poly.pdbx_strand_id
1 'polypeptide(L)'
;MAMSLVKSIWESGVLRFRNKGTLTPIITLGTLRLHEYLVVTDVDSRNAAPTAAQFLGGIITHNSQTGAGTLTVPTGALLDAAVQGLAIGETVKCYYLNRGDQTVTVTAAAGITIADTGQTVATTEAAILIFLKTAADTFVCYHIGA
;
A
#
# COMPACT_ATOMS: atom_id res chain seq x y z
N MET A 1 -3.26 -40.02 20.42
CA MET A 1 -2.63 -38.72 20.60
C MET A 1 -3.71 -37.73 21.00
N ALA A 2 -3.81 -37.33 22.26
CA ALA A 2 -4.86 -36.43 22.73
C ALA A 2 -4.55 -34.99 22.24
N MET A 3 -5.45 -34.42 21.43
CA MET A 3 -5.39 -33.03 21.08
C MET A 3 -5.52 -32.17 22.36
N SER A 4 -4.48 -31.46 22.70
CA SER A 4 -4.51 -30.49 23.81
C SER A 4 -5.46 -29.37 23.46
N LEU A 5 -6.53 -29.21 24.24
CA LEU A 5 -7.48 -28.11 24.09
C LEU A 5 -6.73 -26.80 24.33
N VAL A 6 -6.64 -25.97 23.30
CA VAL A 6 -6.13 -24.59 23.43
C VAL A 6 -7.20 -23.78 24.11
N LYS A 7 -6.96 -23.38 25.36
CA LYS A 7 -7.87 -22.49 26.08
C LYS A 7 -7.50 -21.05 25.74
N SER A 8 -8.37 -20.35 25.03
CA SER A 8 -8.23 -18.91 24.78
C SER A 8 -8.70 -18.11 26.00
N ILE A 9 -7.92 -17.15 26.42
CA ILE A 9 -8.26 -16.24 27.53
C ILE A 9 -8.20 -14.82 26.97
N TRP A 10 -9.28 -14.06 27.13
CA TRP A 10 -9.32 -12.63 26.87
C TRP A 10 -8.86 -11.88 28.12
N GLU A 11 -7.70 -11.25 28.06
CA GLU A 11 -7.21 -10.33 29.07
C GLU A 11 -6.82 -9.01 28.41
N SER A 12 -7.42 -7.93 28.84
CA SER A 12 -7.08 -6.56 28.42
C SER A 12 -7.03 -6.35 26.90
N GLY A 13 -7.96 -6.95 26.14
CA GLY A 13 -8.02 -6.82 24.69
C GLY A 13 -6.98 -7.64 23.92
N VAL A 14 -6.30 -8.58 24.58
CA VAL A 14 -5.31 -9.48 23.97
C VAL A 14 -5.82 -10.91 24.00
N LEU A 15 -5.92 -11.55 22.84
CA LEU A 15 -6.20 -12.99 22.73
C LEU A 15 -4.91 -13.77 22.98
N ARG A 16 -4.87 -14.56 24.05
CA ARG A 16 -3.72 -15.40 24.40
C ARG A 16 -4.07 -16.87 24.26
N PHE A 17 -3.21 -17.62 23.61
CA PHE A 17 -3.31 -19.07 23.51
C PHE A 17 -2.29 -19.72 24.46
N ARG A 18 -2.75 -20.68 25.24
CA ARG A 18 -1.90 -21.42 26.17
C ARG A 18 -1.45 -22.73 25.53
N ASN A 19 -0.16 -22.91 25.30
CA ASN A 19 0.43 -24.18 24.94
C ASN A 19 1.31 -24.67 26.10
N LYS A 20 0.92 -25.80 26.72
CA LYS A 20 1.67 -26.49 27.81
C LYS A 20 2.26 -25.57 28.89
N GLY A 21 1.47 -24.65 29.41
CA GLY A 21 1.84 -23.86 30.59
C GLY A 21 2.59 -22.55 30.33
N THR A 22 3.03 -22.28 29.11
CA THR A 22 3.67 -21.01 28.77
C THR A 22 2.66 -20.14 28.00
N LEU A 23 2.38 -18.93 28.52
CA LEU A 23 1.58 -17.94 27.82
C LEU A 23 2.46 -17.25 26.78
N THR A 24 2.41 -17.70 25.54
CA THR A 24 2.99 -16.96 24.42
C THR A 24 1.89 -16.14 23.77
N PRO A 25 2.02 -14.82 23.66
CA PRO A 25 1.10 -14.04 22.84
C PRO A 25 1.29 -14.44 21.39
N ILE A 26 0.35 -15.17 20.81
CA ILE A 26 0.39 -15.57 19.39
C ILE A 26 -0.12 -14.43 18.51
N ILE A 27 -0.99 -13.59 19.06
CA ILE A 27 -1.49 -12.40 18.37
C ILE A 27 -1.71 -11.31 19.41
N THR A 28 -0.95 -10.24 19.35
CA THR A 28 -1.36 -8.99 19.99
C THR A 28 -2.35 -8.34 19.06
N LEU A 29 -3.63 -8.55 19.30
CA LEU A 29 -4.68 -7.77 18.66
C LEU A 29 -4.66 -6.38 19.28
N GLY A 30 -3.66 -5.59 18.90
CA GLY A 30 -3.84 -4.15 18.98
C GLY A 30 -5.03 -3.84 18.10
N THR A 31 -6.11 -3.33 18.66
CA THR A 31 -7.39 -2.99 18.06
C THR A 31 -7.64 -3.65 16.70
N LEU A 32 -8.34 -4.80 16.64
CA LEU A 32 -8.78 -5.41 15.38
C LEU A 32 -9.70 -4.37 14.70
N ARG A 33 -9.13 -3.55 13.86
CA ARG A 33 -9.88 -2.62 13.04
C ARG A 33 -10.36 -3.40 11.82
N LEU A 34 -11.63 -3.81 11.85
CA LEU A 34 -12.31 -4.46 10.71
C LEU A 34 -12.57 -3.48 9.56
N HIS A 35 -12.25 -2.19 9.75
CA HIS A 35 -12.35 -1.16 8.74
C HIS A 35 -10.97 -0.81 8.20
N GLU A 36 -10.82 -0.81 6.88
CA GLU A 36 -9.66 -0.24 6.22
C GLU A 36 -9.71 1.29 6.41
N TYR A 37 -8.84 1.81 7.27
CA TYR A 37 -8.69 3.26 7.40
C TYR A 37 -7.71 3.74 6.34
N LEU A 38 -8.22 4.51 5.38
CA LEU A 38 -7.38 5.14 4.37
C LEU A 38 -6.91 6.50 4.89
N VAL A 39 -5.63 6.76 4.75
CA VAL A 39 -5.00 8.05 5.04
C VAL A 39 -4.87 8.81 3.74
N VAL A 40 -5.35 10.04 3.70
CA VAL A 40 -5.16 10.94 2.57
C VAL A 40 -3.82 11.64 2.71
N THR A 41 -2.97 11.50 1.69
CA THR A 41 -1.73 12.28 1.56
C THR A 41 -1.91 13.27 0.42
N ASP A 42 -1.79 14.56 0.72
CA ASP A 42 -1.84 15.62 -0.27
C ASP A 42 -0.43 15.99 -0.72
N VAL A 43 -0.21 16.08 -2.03
CA VAL A 43 1.06 16.46 -2.65
C VAL A 43 0.83 17.57 -3.65
N ASP A 44 1.53 18.70 -3.44
CA ASP A 44 1.35 19.92 -4.26
C ASP A 44 2.52 20.16 -5.21
N SER A 45 3.53 19.30 -5.23
CA SER A 45 4.68 19.46 -6.10
C SER A 45 4.38 18.94 -7.49
N ARG A 46 4.81 19.68 -8.53
CA ARG A 46 4.67 19.26 -9.94
C ARG A 46 5.19 17.83 -10.18
N ASN A 47 6.34 17.49 -9.61
CA ASN A 47 6.94 16.16 -9.68
C ASN A 47 6.93 15.58 -8.27
N ALA A 48 5.96 14.74 -7.99
CA ALA A 48 5.77 14.13 -6.69
C ALA A 48 6.44 12.75 -6.62
N ALA A 49 7.04 12.46 -5.48
CA ALA A 49 7.60 11.14 -5.16
C ALA A 49 7.20 10.75 -3.72
N PRO A 50 5.93 10.39 -3.48
CA PRO A 50 5.47 10.00 -2.16
C PRO A 50 6.22 8.76 -1.67
N THR A 51 6.38 8.67 -0.36
CA THR A 51 7.04 7.52 0.28
C THR A 51 6.18 6.26 0.19
N ALA A 52 6.78 5.07 0.40
CA ALA A 52 6.05 3.81 0.46
C ALA A 52 4.94 3.84 1.53
N ALA A 53 5.20 4.44 2.70
CA ALA A 53 4.19 4.58 3.76
C ALA A 53 2.99 5.44 3.32
N GLN A 54 3.21 6.50 2.53
CA GLN A 54 2.15 7.34 2.00
C GLN A 54 1.31 6.59 0.94
N PHE A 55 1.95 5.80 0.07
CA PHE A 55 1.23 4.91 -0.86
C PHE A 55 0.39 3.87 -0.12
N LEU A 56 0.93 3.26 0.93
CA LEU A 56 0.21 2.27 1.76
C LEU A 56 -0.86 2.91 2.65
N GLY A 57 -0.80 4.22 2.87
CA GLY A 57 -1.89 4.98 3.49
C GLY A 57 -3.18 4.96 2.69
N GLY A 58 -3.09 4.67 1.41
CA GLY A 58 -4.19 4.28 0.53
C GLY A 58 -4.73 5.37 -0.39
N ILE A 59 -4.64 6.66 -0.06
CA ILE A 59 -5.12 7.76 -0.93
C ILE A 59 -4.03 8.81 -1.08
N ILE A 60 -3.66 9.11 -2.32
CA ILE A 60 -2.81 10.25 -2.67
C ILE A 60 -3.63 11.23 -3.50
N THR A 61 -3.68 12.47 -3.06
CA THR A 61 -4.21 13.59 -3.83
C THR A 61 -3.05 14.43 -4.35
N HIS A 62 -3.07 14.79 -5.61
CA HIS A 62 -1.99 15.53 -6.26
C HIS A 62 -2.55 16.77 -6.94
N ASN A 63 -1.98 17.93 -6.63
CA ASN A 63 -2.38 19.21 -7.15
C ASN A 63 -1.23 19.83 -7.98
N SER A 64 -1.03 19.35 -9.21
CA SER A 64 -0.04 19.90 -10.14
C SER A 64 -0.63 21.05 -10.94
N GLN A 65 -0.18 22.27 -10.67
CA GLN A 65 -0.76 23.51 -11.26
C GLN A 65 0.13 24.20 -12.30
N THR A 66 1.41 23.85 -12.39
CA THR A 66 2.38 24.65 -13.18
C THR A 66 2.87 23.96 -14.46
N GLY A 67 2.12 23.02 -15.00
CA GLY A 67 2.45 22.23 -16.18
C GLY A 67 2.35 20.74 -15.90
N ALA A 68 2.38 19.94 -16.96
CA ALA A 68 2.33 18.49 -16.85
C ALA A 68 3.36 17.97 -15.83
N GLY A 69 2.89 17.14 -14.91
CA GLY A 69 3.67 16.64 -13.76
C GLY A 69 3.99 15.16 -13.84
N THR A 70 4.75 14.68 -12.87
CA THR A 70 5.03 13.25 -12.69
C THR A 70 4.69 12.80 -11.28
N LEU A 71 4.18 11.57 -11.15
CA LEU A 71 4.07 10.85 -9.91
C LEU A 71 5.06 9.68 -9.98
N THR A 72 6.18 9.79 -9.27
CA THR A 72 7.15 8.69 -9.18
C THR A 72 6.73 7.74 -8.06
N VAL A 73 6.50 6.48 -8.40
CA VAL A 73 6.15 5.47 -7.39
C VAL A 73 7.37 5.11 -6.53
N PRO A 74 7.20 4.58 -5.30
CA PRO A 74 8.32 4.12 -4.48
C PRO A 74 9.13 3.04 -5.17
N THR A 75 10.39 2.87 -4.79
CA THR A 75 11.18 1.73 -5.26
C THR A 75 10.61 0.41 -4.75
N GLY A 76 10.83 -0.69 -5.49
CA GLY A 76 10.38 -2.01 -5.08
C GLY A 76 10.90 -2.42 -3.71
N ALA A 77 12.17 -2.11 -3.40
CA ALA A 77 12.77 -2.39 -2.11
C ALA A 77 12.08 -1.61 -0.95
N LEU A 78 11.75 -0.33 -1.15
CA LEU A 78 11.05 0.46 -0.14
C LEU A 78 9.61 -0.02 0.05
N LEU A 79 8.96 -0.42 -1.04
CA LEU A 79 7.60 -0.95 -0.98
C LEU A 79 7.58 -2.30 -0.28
N ASP A 80 8.50 -3.22 -0.62
CA ASP A 80 8.61 -4.54 0.00
C ASP A 80 8.92 -4.45 1.50
N ALA A 81 9.83 -3.57 1.89
CA ALA A 81 10.13 -3.32 3.31
C ALA A 81 8.92 -2.76 4.09
N ALA A 82 8.05 -2.00 3.44
CA ALA A 82 6.89 -1.39 4.08
C ALA A 82 5.69 -2.34 4.18
N VAL A 83 5.54 -3.31 3.25
CA VAL A 83 4.44 -4.32 3.25
C VAL A 83 4.92 -5.64 3.85
N GLN A 84 5.16 -5.66 5.14
CA GLN A 84 5.64 -6.87 5.81
C GLN A 84 4.67 -8.04 5.62
N GLY A 85 5.21 -9.17 5.12
CA GLY A 85 4.47 -10.42 4.96
C GLY A 85 3.71 -10.56 3.65
N LEU A 86 3.81 -9.60 2.72
CA LEU A 86 3.23 -9.75 1.38
C LEU A 86 3.94 -10.86 0.61
N ALA A 87 3.21 -11.90 0.20
CA ALA A 87 3.75 -13.01 -0.58
C ALA A 87 3.85 -12.66 -2.08
N ILE A 88 4.69 -13.39 -2.82
CA ILE A 88 4.73 -13.32 -4.28
C ILE A 88 3.36 -13.72 -4.83
N GLY A 89 2.82 -12.93 -5.76
CA GLY A 89 1.47 -13.08 -6.31
C GLY A 89 0.40 -12.28 -5.58
N GLU A 90 0.70 -11.68 -4.44
CA GLU A 90 -0.23 -10.79 -3.74
C GLU A 90 -0.06 -9.33 -4.16
N THR A 91 -1.06 -8.52 -3.86
CA THR A 91 -1.13 -7.12 -4.31
C THR A 91 -1.39 -6.16 -3.18
N VAL A 92 -0.89 -4.94 -3.34
CA VAL A 92 -1.32 -3.76 -2.58
C VAL A 92 -1.86 -2.70 -3.53
N LYS A 93 -2.74 -1.84 -3.05
CA LYS A 93 -3.38 -0.80 -3.88
C LYS A 93 -3.25 0.58 -3.25
N CYS A 94 -3.24 1.59 -4.12
CA CYS A 94 -3.32 2.99 -3.75
C CYS A 94 -4.32 3.69 -4.66
N TYR A 95 -5.19 4.53 -4.10
CA TYR A 95 -6.05 5.43 -4.87
C TYR A 95 -5.30 6.72 -5.13
N TYR A 96 -5.25 7.13 -6.37
CA TYR A 96 -4.63 8.37 -6.79
C TYR A 96 -5.65 9.29 -7.40
N LEU A 97 -5.69 10.54 -6.95
CA LEU A 97 -6.59 11.59 -7.44
C LEU A 97 -5.75 12.75 -7.94
N ASN A 98 -5.82 13.03 -9.23
CA ASN A 98 -5.28 14.26 -9.79
C ASN A 98 -6.31 15.40 -9.59
N ARG A 99 -6.03 16.31 -8.67
CA ARG A 99 -6.85 17.48 -8.36
C ARG A 99 -6.35 18.75 -9.05
N GLY A 100 -5.23 18.63 -9.74
CA GLY A 100 -4.63 19.73 -10.48
C GLY A 100 -5.33 20.00 -11.81
N ASP A 101 -4.88 21.05 -12.46
CA ASP A 101 -5.33 21.46 -13.80
C ASP A 101 -4.43 20.90 -14.91
N GLN A 102 -3.49 20.06 -14.57
CA GLN A 102 -2.50 19.47 -15.48
C GLN A 102 -2.50 17.95 -15.43
N THR A 103 -2.19 17.33 -16.56
CA THR A 103 -1.99 15.88 -16.65
C THR A 103 -0.76 15.44 -15.84
N VAL A 104 -0.89 14.33 -15.14
CA VAL A 104 0.21 13.71 -14.37
C VAL A 104 0.56 12.34 -14.97
N THR A 105 1.85 12.12 -15.24
CA THR A 105 2.36 10.83 -15.71
C THR A 105 2.89 10.01 -14.53
N VAL A 106 2.40 8.80 -14.38
CA VAL A 106 2.94 7.84 -13.39
C VAL A 106 4.25 7.27 -13.91
N THR A 107 5.32 7.38 -13.14
CA THR A 107 6.67 6.95 -13.51
C THR A 107 7.18 5.85 -12.58
N ALA A 108 7.83 4.85 -13.16
CA ALA A 108 8.44 3.76 -12.42
C ALA A 108 9.70 4.22 -11.66
N ALA A 109 9.94 3.60 -10.51
CA ALA A 109 11.23 3.63 -9.82
C ALA A 109 11.92 2.26 -9.91
N ALA A 110 13.15 2.16 -9.39
CA ALA A 110 13.89 0.89 -9.39
C ALA A 110 13.08 -0.26 -8.74
N GLY A 111 13.08 -1.41 -9.39
CA GLY A 111 12.31 -2.59 -8.92
C GLY A 111 10.81 -2.53 -9.22
N ILE A 112 10.32 -1.48 -9.90
CA ILE A 112 8.93 -1.39 -10.35
C ILE A 112 8.89 -1.41 -11.89
N THR A 113 8.02 -2.23 -12.44
CA THR A 113 7.64 -2.20 -13.85
C THR A 113 6.20 -1.74 -13.97
N ILE A 114 5.93 -0.70 -14.76
CA ILE A 114 4.56 -0.30 -15.07
C ILE A 114 4.08 -1.14 -16.24
N ALA A 115 2.93 -1.83 -16.07
CA ALA A 115 2.45 -2.84 -17.01
C ALA A 115 2.07 -2.27 -18.37
N ASP A 116 1.54 -1.05 -18.38
CA ASP A 116 1.05 -0.42 -19.59
C ASP A 116 1.88 0.82 -19.96
N THR A 117 1.91 1.19 -21.23
CA THR A 117 2.56 2.42 -21.70
C THR A 117 1.61 3.62 -21.61
N GLY A 118 2.15 4.80 -21.29
CA GLY A 118 1.37 6.04 -21.33
C GLY A 118 0.46 6.26 -20.12
N GLN A 119 0.91 5.85 -18.96
CA GLN A 119 0.19 5.96 -17.69
C GLN A 119 0.01 7.41 -17.27
N THR A 120 -1.01 8.06 -17.80
CA THR A 120 -1.35 9.43 -17.45
C THR A 120 -2.69 9.49 -16.76
N VAL A 121 -2.81 10.35 -15.76
CA VAL A 121 -4.07 10.72 -15.13
C VAL A 121 -4.38 12.15 -15.51
N ALA A 122 -5.46 12.33 -16.23
CA ALA A 122 -5.87 13.65 -16.71
C ALA A 122 -6.33 14.54 -15.54
N THR A 123 -6.61 15.80 -15.84
CA THR A 123 -7.07 16.77 -14.85
C THR A 123 -8.39 16.33 -14.22
N THR A 124 -8.49 16.44 -12.91
CA THR A 124 -9.68 16.07 -12.11
C THR A 124 -10.08 14.59 -12.16
N GLU A 125 -9.20 13.72 -12.65
CA GLU A 125 -9.46 12.29 -12.73
C GLU A 125 -8.78 11.51 -11.61
N ALA A 126 -9.24 10.27 -11.44
CA ALA A 126 -8.74 9.34 -10.45
C ALA A 126 -8.26 8.05 -11.11
N ALA A 127 -7.28 7.43 -10.48
CA ALA A 127 -6.76 6.12 -10.86
C ALA A 127 -6.59 5.22 -9.64
N ILE A 128 -6.57 3.92 -9.88
CA ILE A 128 -6.15 2.93 -8.88
C ILE A 128 -4.82 2.35 -9.35
N LEU A 129 -3.80 2.48 -8.51
CA LEU A 129 -2.50 1.88 -8.73
C LEU A 129 -2.44 0.57 -7.93
N ILE A 130 -2.26 -0.56 -8.63
CA ILE A 130 -2.19 -1.89 -8.03
C ILE A 130 -0.76 -2.42 -8.23
N PHE A 131 -0.08 -2.70 -7.14
CA PHE A 131 1.27 -3.25 -7.15
C PHE A 131 1.22 -4.76 -6.87
N LEU A 132 1.49 -5.58 -7.88
CA LEU A 132 1.62 -7.02 -7.78
C LEU A 132 3.08 -7.36 -7.45
N LYS A 133 3.32 -8.04 -6.34
CA LYS A 133 4.65 -8.54 -6.00
C LYS A 133 5.01 -9.74 -6.88
N THR A 134 6.09 -9.65 -7.65
CA THR A 134 6.56 -10.70 -8.57
C THR A 134 7.82 -11.41 -8.08
N ALA A 135 8.65 -10.72 -7.30
CA ALA A 135 9.82 -11.26 -6.62
C ALA A 135 10.17 -10.39 -5.40
N ALA A 136 11.22 -10.75 -4.66
CA ALA A 136 11.78 -9.86 -3.64
C ALA A 136 12.14 -8.52 -4.28
N ASP A 137 11.76 -7.42 -3.62
CA ASP A 137 12.01 -6.04 -4.06
C ASP A 137 11.51 -5.70 -5.49
N THR A 138 10.60 -6.53 -6.04
CA THR A 138 10.16 -6.39 -7.44
C THR A 138 8.65 -6.46 -7.56
N PHE A 139 8.07 -5.45 -8.22
CA PHE A 139 6.63 -5.33 -8.42
C PHE A 139 6.28 -4.93 -9.86
N VAL A 140 5.09 -5.35 -10.28
CA VAL A 140 4.42 -4.80 -11.47
C VAL A 140 3.31 -3.88 -10.99
N CYS A 141 3.31 -2.65 -11.49
CA CYS A 141 2.28 -1.67 -11.21
C CYS A 141 1.28 -1.64 -12.37
N TYR A 142 0.03 -1.95 -12.07
CA TYR A 142 -1.10 -1.78 -12.99
C TYR A 142 -1.80 -0.47 -12.67
N HIS A 143 -2.12 0.27 -13.71
CA HIS A 143 -2.90 1.49 -13.63
C HIS A 143 -4.32 1.20 -14.12
N ILE A 144 -5.32 1.47 -13.30
CA ILE A 144 -6.74 1.32 -13.63
C ILE A 144 -7.41 2.67 -13.42
N GLY A 145 -7.99 3.20 -14.47
CA GLY A 145 -8.65 4.49 -14.47
C GLY A 145 -8.45 5.21 -15.81
N ALA A 146 -9.21 6.26 -16.04
CA ALA A 146 -9.16 7.04 -17.26
C ALA A 146 -8.04 8.08 -17.25
#